data_7e709f481f6ef96c3753938c95337521
#
_entry.id   7e709f481f6ef96c3753938c95337521
#
_cell.length_a   1.000
_cell.length_b   1.000
_cell.length_c   1.000
_cell.angle_alpha   90.00
_cell.angle_beta   90.00
_cell.angle_gamma   90.00
#
_symmetry.space_group_name_H-M   'P 1'
#
loop_
_entity.id
_entity.type
_entity.pdbx_description
1 polymer ?
#
loop_
_entity_poly.entity_id
_entity_poly.type
_entity_poly.pdbx_seq_one_letter_code
_entity_poly.pdbx_strand_id
1 'polypeptide(L)'
;MPINYQSKLILLVDDDSDIVNLFKELLENKNYEVIGFTNPLEALEHYKTNWNRYGLVISDIRMPGMTGFDLLKNIKKIDATISFFLMSAYDAINFSELEGIKIDGFIQKPIRIKELLSILEKHLINIPIS
;
A
#
# COMPACT_ATOMS: atom_id res chain seq x y z
N MET A 1 -4.84 -1.53 31.46
CA MET A 1 -3.90 -1.81 30.36
C MET A 1 -4.55 -1.59 29.03
N PRO A 2 -4.11 -0.65 28.26
CA PRO A 2 -4.71 -0.47 26.95
C PRO A 2 -4.42 -1.69 26.06
N ILE A 3 -5.38 -2.01 25.23
CA ILE A 3 -5.23 -3.04 24.22
C ILE A 3 -4.45 -2.45 23.06
N ASN A 4 -3.39 -3.13 22.67
CA ASN A 4 -2.62 -2.75 21.50
C ASN A 4 -3.19 -3.45 20.28
N TYR A 5 -3.32 -2.71 19.23
CA TYR A 5 -3.75 -3.25 17.94
C TYR A 5 -2.62 -3.05 16.93
N GLN A 6 -2.54 -3.95 15.98
CA GLN A 6 -1.72 -3.69 14.82
C GLN A 6 -2.31 -2.50 14.08
N SER A 7 -1.45 -1.75 13.43
CA SER A 7 -1.91 -0.63 12.62
C SER A 7 -2.77 -1.14 11.47
N LYS A 8 -3.91 -0.50 11.28
CA LYS A 8 -4.78 -0.72 10.13
C LYS A 8 -4.62 0.33 9.05
N LEU A 9 -3.70 1.27 9.26
CA LEU A 9 -3.55 2.37 8.33
C LEU A 9 -2.90 1.89 7.05
N ILE A 10 -3.55 2.19 5.94
CA ILE A 10 -3.12 1.80 4.60
C ILE A 10 -2.73 3.04 3.83
N LEU A 11 -1.56 3.01 3.24
CA LEU A 11 -1.14 4.03 2.28
C LEU A 11 -1.49 3.53 0.88
N LEU A 12 -2.30 4.30 0.18
CA LEU A 12 -2.74 3.96 -1.17
C LEU A 12 -2.24 5.04 -2.14
N VAL A 13 -1.45 4.62 -3.13
CA VAL A 13 -0.85 5.55 -4.09
C VAL A 13 -1.20 5.13 -5.51
N ASP A 14 -1.88 6.01 -6.22
CA ASP A 14 -2.27 5.79 -7.61
C ASP A 14 -2.52 7.17 -8.22
N ASP A 15 -1.95 7.44 -9.38
CA ASP A 15 -2.12 8.74 -10.04
C ASP A 15 -3.55 8.99 -10.56
N ASP A 16 -4.37 7.96 -10.59
CA ASP A 16 -5.79 8.09 -10.91
C ASP A 16 -6.60 8.40 -9.65
N SER A 17 -7.05 9.64 -9.53
CA SER A 17 -7.81 10.09 -8.36
C SER A 17 -9.13 9.33 -8.17
N ASP A 18 -9.74 8.88 -9.24
CA ASP A 18 -11.00 8.14 -9.16
C ASP A 18 -10.77 6.78 -8.47
N ILE A 19 -9.64 6.13 -8.80
CA ILE A 19 -9.27 4.87 -8.15
C ILE A 19 -8.97 5.08 -6.67
N VAL A 20 -8.20 6.10 -6.35
CA VAL A 20 -7.87 6.41 -4.96
C VAL A 20 -9.15 6.65 -4.15
N ASN A 21 -10.05 7.49 -4.67
CA ASN A 21 -11.28 7.82 -3.97
C ASN A 21 -12.21 6.61 -3.82
N LEU A 22 -12.32 5.81 -4.86
CA LEU A 22 -13.17 4.61 -4.84
C LEU A 22 -12.70 3.60 -3.79
N PHE A 23 -11.43 3.24 -3.84
CA PHE A 23 -10.90 2.23 -2.92
C PHE A 23 -10.83 2.75 -1.49
N LYS A 24 -10.52 4.03 -1.32
CA LYS A 24 -10.57 4.63 0.01
C LYS A 24 -11.97 4.47 0.62
N GLU A 25 -13.00 4.82 -0.12
CA GLU A 25 -14.38 4.69 0.34
C GLU A 25 -14.75 3.22 0.65
N LEU A 26 -14.43 2.31 -0.27
CA LEU A 26 -14.75 0.91 -0.10
C LEU A 26 -14.05 0.30 1.12
N LEU A 27 -12.80 0.64 1.33
CA LEU A 27 -12.03 0.11 2.45
C LEU A 27 -12.45 0.73 3.78
N GLU A 28 -12.76 2.02 3.78
CA GLU A 28 -13.25 2.68 4.99
C GLU A 28 -14.59 2.11 5.44
N ASN A 29 -15.43 1.69 4.50
CA ASN A 29 -16.68 1.00 4.83
C ASN A 29 -16.45 -0.37 5.51
N LYS A 30 -15.24 -0.90 5.41
CA LYS A 30 -14.84 -2.14 6.06
C LYS A 30 -13.97 -1.90 7.29
N ASN A 31 -13.99 -0.69 7.81
CA ASN A 31 -13.29 -0.27 9.02
C ASN A 31 -11.76 -0.21 8.88
N TYR A 32 -11.24 -0.11 7.68
CA TYR A 32 -9.83 0.21 7.45
C TYR A 32 -9.67 1.72 7.38
N GLU A 33 -8.53 2.20 7.82
CA GLU A 33 -8.17 3.59 7.63
C GLU A 33 -7.25 3.68 6.42
N VAL A 34 -7.56 4.59 5.51
CA VAL A 34 -6.81 4.74 4.26
C VAL A 34 -6.42 6.19 4.06
N ILE A 35 -5.15 6.41 3.78
CA ILE A 35 -4.67 7.71 3.34
C ILE A 35 -4.21 7.53 1.90
N GLY A 36 -4.83 8.28 1.00
CA GLY A 36 -4.58 8.15 -0.43
C GLY A 36 -3.79 9.34 -0.96
N PHE A 37 -2.90 9.03 -1.90
CA PHE A 37 -2.13 10.04 -2.62
C PHE A 37 -2.19 9.77 -4.11
N THR A 38 -2.27 10.83 -4.89
CA THR A 38 -2.15 10.73 -6.33
C THR A 38 -0.75 11.09 -6.82
N ASN A 39 0.08 11.62 -5.95
CA ASN A 39 1.45 12.00 -6.24
C ASN A 39 2.40 11.16 -5.39
N PRO A 40 3.23 10.30 -6.00
CA PRO A 40 4.11 9.41 -5.23
C PRO A 40 5.18 10.15 -4.43
N LEU A 41 5.62 11.32 -4.89
CA LEU A 41 6.60 12.12 -4.15
C LEU A 41 6.01 12.66 -2.86
N GLU A 42 4.76 13.13 -2.91
CA GLU A 42 4.05 13.57 -1.71
C GLU A 42 3.78 12.41 -0.76
N ALA A 43 3.45 11.24 -1.32
CA ALA A 43 3.26 10.03 -0.51
C ALA A 43 4.52 9.67 0.25
N LEU A 44 5.66 9.71 -0.43
CA LEU A 44 6.94 9.40 0.21
C LEU A 44 7.29 10.40 1.31
N GLU A 45 7.12 11.70 1.06
CA GLU A 45 7.38 12.72 2.07
C GLU A 45 6.49 12.54 3.30
N HIS A 46 5.23 12.24 3.09
CA HIS A 46 4.31 11.94 4.17
C HIS A 46 4.75 10.68 4.94
N TYR A 47 5.15 9.64 4.23
CA TYR A 47 5.54 8.38 4.85
C TYR A 47 6.78 8.55 5.74
N LYS A 48 7.73 9.37 5.34
CA LYS A 48 8.95 9.59 6.12
C LYS A 48 8.68 10.03 7.56
N THR A 49 7.63 10.81 7.76
CA THR A 49 7.29 11.33 9.09
C THR A 49 6.17 10.56 9.79
N ASN A 50 5.54 9.63 9.10
CA ASN A 50 4.38 8.89 9.63
C ASN A 50 4.51 7.37 9.49
N TRP A 51 5.69 6.87 9.16
CA TRP A 51 5.88 5.47 8.76
C TRP A 51 5.38 4.46 9.81
N ASN A 52 5.56 4.76 11.09
CA ASN A 52 5.19 3.83 12.16
C ASN A 52 3.68 3.71 12.38
N ARG A 53 2.89 4.52 11.69
CA ARG A 53 1.42 4.44 11.74
C ARG A 53 0.87 3.47 10.70
N TYR A 54 1.67 3.09 9.72
CA TYR A 54 1.20 2.29 8.59
C TYR A 54 1.43 0.81 8.78
N GLY A 55 0.44 0.02 8.37
CA GLY A 55 0.55 -1.43 8.36
C GLY A 55 0.76 -1.99 6.97
N LEU A 56 0.44 -1.23 5.92
CA LEU A 56 0.49 -1.74 4.56
C LEU A 56 0.51 -0.61 3.56
N VAL A 57 1.21 -0.83 2.45
CA VAL A 57 1.26 0.12 1.33
C VAL A 57 0.79 -0.59 0.07
N ILE A 58 -0.06 0.08 -0.69
CA ILE A 58 -0.48 -0.37 -2.02
C ILE A 58 -0.18 0.76 -2.98
N SER A 59 0.60 0.48 -4.02
CA SER A 59 1.00 1.50 -4.99
C SER A 59 0.86 0.99 -6.42
N ASP A 60 0.37 1.86 -7.29
CA ASP A 60 0.47 1.64 -8.73
C ASP A 60 1.94 1.63 -9.14
N ILE A 61 2.25 0.95 -10.22
CA ILE A 61 3.62 0.91 -10.74
C ILE A 61 3.91 2.14 -11.59
N ARG A 62 3.00 2.47 -12.50
CA ARG A 62 3.24 3.55 -13.47
C ARG A 62 2.60 4.84 -13.02
N MET A 63 3.44 5.75 -12.57
CA MET A 63 3.02 7.07 -12.10
C MET A 63 4.03 8.11 -12.58
N PRO A 64 3.57 9.34 -12.88
CA PRO A 64 4.51 10.42 -13.19
C PRO A 64 5.43 10.74 -12.00
N GLY A 65 6.67 11.00 -12.28
CA GLY A 65 7.64 11.46 -11.29
C GLY A 65 8.36 10.37 -10.52
N MET A 66 7.69 9.29 -10.18
CA MET A 66 8.29 8.18 -9.45
C MET A 66 7.47 6.92 -9.71
N THR A 67 8.14 5.83 -10.07
CA THR A 67 7.43 4.55 -10.26
C THR A 67 7.11 3.92 -8.91
N GLY A 68 6.18 2.94 -8.93
CA GLY A 68 5.90 2.14 -7.74
C GLY A 68 7.12 1.37 -7.25
N PHE A 69 8.01 0.94 -8.15
CA PHE A 69 9.26 0.29 -7.76
C PHE A 69 10.18 1.25 -7.00
N ASP A 70 10.29 2.49 -7.48
CA ASP A 70 11.09 3.50 -6.80
C ASP A 70 10.51 3.81 -5.42
N LEU A 71 9.20 3.93 -5.34
CA LEU A 71 8.52 4.17 -4.07
C LEU A 71 8.77 3.01 -3.10
N LEU A 72 8.66 1.79 -3.58
CA LEU A 72 8.95 0.59 -2.80
C LEU A 72 10.35 0.63 -2.21
N LYS A 73 11.36 0.91 -3.04
CA LYS A 73 12.75 0.98 -2.59
C LYS A 73 12.94 2.01 -1.49
N ASN A 74 12.37 3.19 -1.68
CA ASN A 74 12.49 4.26 -0.69
C ASN A 74 11.77 3.94 0.61
N ILE A 75 10.59 3.36 0.52
CA ILE A 75 9.80 2.99 1.70
C ILE A 75 10.48 1.87 2.49
N LYS A 76 11.02 0.87 1.81
CA LYS A 76 11.73 -0.24 2.48
C LYS A 76 13.02 0.20 3.16
N LYS A 77 13.62 1.30 2.74
CA LYS A 77 14.76 1.89 3.45
C LYS A 77 14.36 2.48 4.79
N ILE A 78 13.10 2.91 4.91
CA ILE A 78 12.58 3.50 6.14
C ILE A 78 12.10 2.40 7.08
N ASP A 79 11.33 1.45 6.56
CA ASP A 79 10.84 0.29 7.31
C ASP A 79 10.86 -0.94 6.40
N ALA A 80 11.85 -1.80 6.60
CA ALA A 80 12.02 -2.98 5.78
C ALA A 80 10.93 -4.03 6.01
N THR A 81 10.16 -3.91 7.08
CA THR A 81 9.14 -4.90 7.45
C THR A 81 7.75 -4.57 6.95
N ILE A 82 7.53 -3.36 6.41
CA ILE A 82 6.21 -2.96 5.94
C ILE A 82 5.72 -3.87 4.81
N SER A 83 4.46 -4.26 4.87
CA SER A 83 3.83 -5.01 3.79
C SER A 83 3.60 -4.08 2.60
N PHE A 84 4.07 -4.48 1.43
CA PHE A 84 3.99 -3.65 0.24
C PHE A 84 3.47 -4.44 -0.95
N PHE A 85 2.43 -3.91 -1.60
CA PHE A 85 1.82 -4.50 -2.78
C PHE A 85 1.89 -3.51 -3.94
N LEU A 86 2.23 -4.02 -5.11
CA LEU A 86 2.21 -3.23 -6.34
C LEU A 86 1.00 -3.59 -7.16
N MET A 87 0.39 -2.59 -7.78
CA MET A 87 -0.74 -2.77 -8.69
C MET A 87 -0.29 -2.59 -10.12
N SER A 88 -0.77 -3.44 -11.02
CA SER A 88 -0.44 -3.33 -12.42
C SER A 88 -1.63 -3.67 -13.31
N ALA A 89 -1.81 -2.91 -14.38
CA ALA A 89 -2.85 -3.16 -15.37
C ALA A 89 -2.50 -4.32 -16.30
N TYR A 90 -1.22 -4.65 -16.44
CA TYR A 90 -0.74 -5.66 -17.37
C TYR A 90 0.37 -6.50 -16.76
N ASP A 91 0.62 -7.64 -17.41
CA ASP A 91 1.64 -8.60 -16.99
C ASP A 91 3.07 -8.11 -17.20
N ALA A 92 3.25 -6.90 -17.68
CA ALA A 92 4.56 -6.35 -17.98
C ALA A 92 5.30 -5.90 -16.70
N ILE A 93 5.37 -6.80 -15.73
CA ILE A 93 6.13 -6.54 -14.52
C ILE A 93 7.56 -6.99 -14.78
N ASN A 94 8.48 -6.04 -14.69
CA ASN A 94 9.88 -6.34 -14.80
C ASN A 94 10.45 -6.61 -13.41
N PHE A 95 10.57 -7.89 -13.06
CA PHE A 95 11.05 -8.28 -11.73
C PHE A 95 12.49 -7.81 -11.45
N SER A 96 13.27 -7.53 -12.50
CA SER A 96 14.62 -7.01 -12.29
C SER A 96 14.61 -5.63 -11.62
N GLU A 97 13.54 -4.87 -11.76
CA GLU A 97 13.42 -3.57 -11.12
C GLU A 97 13.27 -3.65 -9.60
N LEU A 98 12.96 -4.82 -9.07
CA LEU A 98 12.89 -5.04 -7.62
C LEU A 98 14.28 -5.04 -6.99
N GLU A 99 15.33 -5.36 -7.75
CA GLU A 99 16.71 -5.36 -7.28
C GLU A 99 16.92 -6.12 -5.96
N GLY A 100 16.24 -7.27 -5.86
CA GLY A 100 16.33 -8.11 -4.66
C GLY A 100 15.47 -7.66 -3.48
N ILE A 101 14.75 -6.57 -3.62
CA ILE A 101 13.86 -6.09 -2.56
C ILE A 101 12.60 -6.94 -2.54
N LYS A 102 12.20 -7.39 -1.36
CA LYS A 102 11.01 -8.20 -1.22
C LYS A 102 9.75 -7.36 -1.29
N ILE A 103 8.76 -7.88 -1.98
CA ILE A 103 7.41 -7.36 -1.95
C ILE A 103 6.47 -8.49 -1.57
N ASP A 104 5.33 -8.14 -1.01
CA ASP A 104 4.37 -9.14 -0.53
C ASP A 104 3.49 -9.68 -1.65
N GLY A 105 3.34 -8.91 -2.72
CA GLY A 105 2.63 -9.40 -3.88
C GLY A 105 2.30 -8.31 -4.90
N PHE A 106 1.71 -8.79 -5.98
CA PHE A 106 1.19 -7.93 -7.04
C PHE A 106 -0.32 -8.08 -7.10
N ILE A 107 -1.00 -6.97 -7.31
CA ILE A 107 -2.44 -6.95 -7.49
C ILE A 107 -2.71 -6.53 -8.93
N GLN A 108 -3.38 -7.39 -9.69
CA GLN A 108 -3.68 -7.10 -11.09
C GLN A 108 -4.92 -6.20 -11.19
N LYS A 109 -4.83 -5.20 -12.03
CA LYS A 109 -5.99 -4.37 -12.37
C LYS A 109 -6.82 -5.05 -13.46
N PRO A 110 -8.15 -4.92 -13.45
CA PRO A 110 -8.97 -4.18 -12.50
C PRO A 110 -9.05 -4.91 -11.16
N ILE A 111 -8.92 -4.15 -10.08
CA ILE A 111 -8.87 -4.72 -8.73
C ILE A 111 -10.27 -5.13 -8.29
N ARG A 112 -10.40 -6.37 -7.84
CA ARG A 112 -11.65 -6.88 -7.28
C ARG A 112 -11.63 -6.65 -5.78
N ILE A 113 -12.68 -6.05 -5.26
CA ILE A 113 -12.74 -5.71 -3.84
C ILE A 113 -12.58 -6.94 -2.93
N LYS A 114 -13.16 -8.07 -3.30
CA LYS A 114 -13.05 -9.29 -2.52
C LYS A 114 -11.61 -9.79 -2.41
N GLU A 115 -10.87 -9.69 -3.52
CA GLU A 115 -9.46 -10.08 -3.56
C GLU A 115 -8.63 -9.14 -2.69
N LEU A 116 -8.88 -7.85 -2.79
CA LEU A 116 -8.19 -6.86 -1.97
C LEU A 116 -8.45 -7.07 -0.49
N LEU A 117 -9.71 -7.31 -0.11
CA LEU A 117 -10.07 -7.56 1.29
C LEU A 117 -9.39 -8.83 1.81
N SER A 118 -9.28 -9.86 0.99
CA SER A 118 -8.58 -11.09 1.37
C SER A 118 -7.10 -10.84 1.66
N ILE A 119 -6.46 -10.03 0.83
CA ILE A 119 -5.06 -9.64 1.03
C ILE A 119 -4.90 -8.88 2.34
N LEU A 120 -5.79 -7.93 2.60
CA LEU A 120 -5.73 -7.11 3.80
C LEU A 120 -5.93 -7.94 5.06
N GLU A 121 -6.85 -8.89 5.03
CA GLU A 121 -7.10 -9.79 6.15
C GLU A 121 -5.87 -10.62 6.51
N LYS A 122 -5.07 -11.00 5.53
CA LYS A 122 -3.86 -11.76 5.76
C LYS A 122 -2.72 -10.91 6.33
N HIS A 123 -2.63 -9.66 5.91
CA HIS A 123 -1.47 -8.82 6.18
C HIS A 123 -1.72 -7.75 7.24
N LEU A 124 -2.98 -7.44 7.50
CA LEU A 124 -3.37 -6.50 8.54
C LEU A 124 -4.27 -7.21 9.53
N ILE A 125 -3.69 -8.12 10.29
CA ILE A 125 -4.44 -8.82 11.31
C ILE A 125 -4.85 -7.82 12.38
N ASN A 126 -6.14 -7.61 12.51
CA ASN A 126 -6.67 -6.69 13.49
C ASN A 126 -7.05 -7.42 14.75
N ILE A 127 -6.08 -8.01 15.40
CA ILE A 127 -6.27 -8.73 16.64
C ILE A 127 -5.74 -7.87 17.77
N PRO A 128 -6.55 -7.63 18.81
CA PRO A 128 -6.04 -6.91 19.96
C PRO A 128 -4.96 -7.73 20.64
N ILE A 129 -3.88 -7.07 20.99
CA ILE A 129 -2.78 -7.66 21.73
C ILE A 129 -2.97 -7.28 23.19
N SER A 130 -3.40 -8.20 23.97
CA SER A 130 -3.70 -7.90 25.37
C SER A 130 -3.09 -8.94 26.28
#